data_6bf86dcbcc6342273dccd5dcb779c6ea
#
_entry.id   6bf86dcbcc6342273dccd5dcb779c6ea
#
_cell.length_a   1.000
_cell.length_b   1.000
_cell.length_c   1.000
_cell.angle_alpha   90.00
_cell.angle_beta   90.00
_cell.angle_gamma   90.00
#
_symmetry.space_group_name_H-M   'P 1'
#
loop_
_entity.id
_entity.type
_entity.pdbx_description
1 polymer ?
#
loop_
_entity_poly.entity_id
_entity_poly.type
_entity_poly.pdbx_seq_one_letter_code
_entity_poly.pdbx_strand_id
1 'polypeptide(L)' 'MTEFSHTNAAERVREDMASAITALDFLATSIGQLAALHEADEEEAIITEGRVIAVKRQMVAAVTGLLEAGNDNA' A
#
# COMPACT_ATOMS: atom_id res chain seq x y z
N MET A 1 1.99 30.78 0.48
CA MET A 1 2.10 29.57 -0.36
C MET A 1 3.08 28.57 0.16
N THR A 2 4.18 29.04 0.73
CA THR A 2 5.23 28.15 1.17
C THR A 2 4.86 27.30 2.38
N GLU A 3 4.15 27.85 3.32
CA GLU A 3 3.75 27.06 4.47
C GLU A 3 2.77 25.99 4.08
N PHE A 4 2.10 26.23 3.01
CA PHE A 4 1.21 25.31 2.38
C PHE A 4 1.91 24.00 2.03
N SER A 5 3.14 24.09 1.56
CA SER A 5 3.83 22.91 1.11
C SER A 5 4.26 22.01 2.27
N HIS A 6 4.51 22.54 3.45
CA HIS A 6 4.90 21.67 4.57
C HIS A 6 3.75 20.82 5.07
N THR A 7 2.59 21.43 5.26
CA THR A 7 1.41 20.67 5.68
C THR A 7 1.02 19.69 4.60
N ASN A 8 1.09 20.14 3.36
CA ASN A 8 0.66 19.31 2.25
C ASN A 8 1.57 18.12 2.00
N ALA A 9 2.84 18.20 2.36
CA ALA A 9 3.74 17.09 2.13
C ALA A 9 3.32 15.86 2.94
N ALA A 10 3.04 16.04 4.22
CA ALA A 10 2.60 14.92 5.04
C ALA A 10 1.24 14.40 4.59
N GLU A 11 0.33 15.32 4.26
CA GLU A 11 -0.98 14.91 3.77
C GLU A 11 -0.90 14.16 2.46
N ARG A 12 -0.01 14.61 1.57
CA ARG A 12 0.17 13.93 0.28
C ARG A 12 0.71 12.53 0.48
N VAL A 13 1.63 12.35 1.42
CA VAL A 13 2.14 11.01 1.72
C VAL A 13 0.99 10.12 2.18
N ARG A 14 0.13 10.64 3.06
CA ARG A 14 -1.00 9.86 3.53
C ARG A 14 -1.97 9.53 2.40
N GLU A 15 -2.25 10.50 1.53
CA GLU A 15 -3.14 10.28 0.41
C GLU A 15 -2.55 9.29 -0.58
N ASP A 16 -1.26 9.43 -0.87
CA ASP A 16 -0.59 8.52 -1.79
C ASP A 16 -0.55 7.12 -1.21
N MET A 17 -0.36 7.00 0.10
CA MET A 17 -0.40 5.70 0.75
C MET A 17 -1.79 5.10 0.64
N ALA A 18 -2.84 5.90 0.87
CA ALA A 18 -4.21 5.40 0.75
C ALA A 18 -4.49 4.91 -0.66
N SER A 19 -4.02 5.67 -1.67
CA SER A 19 -4.17 5.26 -3.06
C SER A 19 -3.42 3.97 -3.35
N ALA A 20 -2.21 3.85 -2.82
CA ALA A 20 -1.41 2.64 -3.00
C ALA A 20 -2.06 1.44 -2.35
N ILE A 21 -2.63 1.62 -1.15
CA ILE A 21 -3.35 0.55 -0.48
C ILE A 21 -4.51 0.07 -1.34
N THR A 22 -5.29 1.01 -1.86
CA THR A 22 -6.42 0.67 -2.73
C THR A 22 -5.94 -0.10 -3.96
N ALA A 23 -4.85 0.34 -4.59
CA ALA A 23 -4.31 -0.33 -5.77
C ALA A 23 -3.83 -1.72 -5.44
N LEU A 24 -3.15 -1.90 -4.30
CA LEU A 24 -2.66 -3.22 -3.89
C LEU A 24 -3.81 -4.16 -3.55
N ASP A 25 -4.88 -3.64 -2.93
CA ASP A 25 -6.06 -4.46 -2.65
C ASP A 25 -6.72 -4.90 -3.95
N PHE A 26 -6.83 -4.01 -4.94
CA PHE A 26 -7.34 -4.38 -6.25
C PHE A 26 -6.47 -5.42 -6.92
N LEU A 27 -5.17 -5.24 -6.83
CA LEU A 27 -4.24 -6.20 -7.42
C LEU A 27 -4.40 -7.58 -6.79
N ALA A 28 -4.48 -7.64 -5.47
CA ALA A 28 -4.67 -8.92 -4.76
C ALA A 28 -5.97 -9.57 -5.20
N THR A 29 -7.05 -8.81 -5.30
CA THR A 29 -8.33 -9.32 -5.74
C THR A 29 -8.25 -9.86 -7.17
N SER A 30 -7.57 -9.13 -8.05
CA SER A 30 -7.42 -9.56 -9.44
C SER A 30 -6.62 -10.84 -9.56
N ILE A 31 -5.59 -10.99 -8.73
CA ILE A 31 -4.81 -12.23 -8.70
C ILE A 31 -5.68 -13.39 -8.29
N GLY A 32 -6.53 -13.19 -7.27
CA GLY A 32 -7.48 -14.21 -6.86
C GLY A 32 -8.44 -14.61 -7.98
N GLN A 33 -8.85 -13.63 -8.79
CA GLN A 33 -9.73 -13.91 -9.92
C GLN A 33 -9.04 -14.75 -10.99
N LEU A 34 -7.75 -14.49 -11.22
CA LEU A 34 -7.00 -15.31 -12.17
C LEU A 34 -7.03 -16.77 -11.76
N ALA A 35 -6.87 -17.04 -10.46
CA ALA A 35 -6.93 -18.40 -9.95
C ALA A 35 -8.32 -18.99 -10.13
N ALA A 36 -9.35 -18.21 -9.78
CA ALA A 36 -10.74 -18.68 -9.85
C ALA A 36 -11.16 -19.00 -11.28
N LEU A 37 -10.63 -18.27 -12.25
CA LEU A 37 -10.96 -18.47 -13.66
C LEU A 37 -10.01 -19.43 -14.35
N HIS A 38 -9.09 -20.04 -13.61
CA HIS A 38 -8.11 -20.99 -14.13
C HIS A 38 -7.22 -20.36 -15.22
N GLU A 39 -6.99 -19.05 -15.13
CA GLU A 39 -6.13 -18.34 -16.07
C GLU A 39 -4.70 -18.27 -15.57
N ALA A 40 -4.46 -18.73 -14.35
CA ALA A 40 -3.12 -18.82 -13.78
C ALA A 40 -3.09 -20.03 -12.87
N ASP A 41 -1.89 -20.50 -12.57
CA ASP A 41 -1.70 -21.58 -11.62
C ASP A 41 -2.23 -21.14 -10.26
N GLU A 42 -3.13 -21.94 -9.68
CA GLU A 42 -3.80 -21.55 -8.43
C GLU A 42 -2.83 -21.39 -7.29
N GLU A 43 -1.87 -22.30 -7.16
CA GLU A 43 -0.91 -22.25 -6.07
C GLU A 43 -0.03 -21.02 -6.19
N GLU A 44 0.46 -20.73 -7.39
CA GLU A 44 1.27 -19.55 -7.63
C GLU A 44 0.49 -18.28 -7.39
N ALA A 45 -0.78 -18.27 -7.77
CA ALA A 45 -1.62 -17.10 -7.54
C ALA A 45 -1.80 -16.83 -6.06
N ILE A 46 -2.02 -17.86 -5.26
CA ILE A 46 -2.17 -17.71 -3.82
C ILE A 46 -0.89 -17.16 -3.20
N ILE A 47 0.26 -17.68 -3.61
CA ILE A 47 1.55 -17.21 -3.10
C ILE A 47 1.76 -15.75 -3.48
N THR A 48 1.46 -15.40 -4.73
CA THR A 48 1.66 -14.04 -5.21
C THR A 48 0.72 -13.08 -4.50
N GLU A 49 -0.51 -13.47 -4.31
CA GLU A 49 -1.47 -12.65 -3.56
C GLU A 49 -0.96 -12.37 -2.15
N GLY A 50 -0.44 -13.40 -1.49
CA GLY A 50 0.13 -13.24 -0.15
C GLY A 50 1.29 -12.28 -0.13
N ARG A 51 2.13 -12.28 -1.18
CA ARG A 51 3.26 -11.34 -1.28
C ARG A 51 2.79 -9.91 -1.45
N VAL A 52 1.74 -9.70 -2.24
CA VAL A 52 1.18 -8.36 -2.43
C VAL A 52 0.65 -7.83 -1.10
N ILE A 53 -0.05 -8.68 -0.35
CA ILE A 53 -0.58 -8.28 0.95
C ILE A 53 0.54 -7.97 1.93
N ALA A 54 1.62 -8.76 1.92
CA ALA A 54 2.76 -8.53 2.79
C ALA A 54 3.44 -7.20 2.48
N VAL A 55 3.60 -6.88 1.19
CA VAL A 55 4.18 -5.60 0.78
C VAL A 55 3.31 -4.45 1.25
N LYS A 56 1.99 -4.58 1.12
CA LYS A 56 1.07 -3.56 1.59
C LYS A 56 1.27 -3.30 3.09
N ARG A 57 1.34 -4.34 3.89
CA ARG A 57 1.53 -4.20 5.33
C ARG A 57 2.85 -3.55 5.67
N GLN A 58 3.92 -3.94 4.98
CA GLN A 58 5.23 -3.36 5.21
C GLN A 58 5.26 -1.88 4.85
N MET A 59 4.61 -1.53 3.75
CA MET A 59 4.53 -0.14 3.32
C MET A 59 3.79 0.70 4.35
N VAL A 60 2.65 0.22 4.82
CA VAL A 60 1.86 0.94 5.80
C VAL A 60 2.65 1.16 7.08
N ALA A 61 3.32 0.11 7.56
CA ALA A 61 4.13 0.21 8.78
C ALA A 61 5.27 1.21 8.60
N ALA A 62 5.95 1.15 7.46
CA ALA A 62 7.08 2.04 7.21
C ALA A 62 6.65 3.50 7.13
N VAL A 63 5.57 3.78 6.42
CA VAL A 63 5.10 5.14 6.26
C VAL A 63 4.56 5.69 7.58
N THR A 64 3.84 4.86 8.32
CA THR A 64 3.34 5.26 9.63
C THR A 64 4.49 5.61 10.56
N GLY A 65 5.52 4.77 10.59
CA GLY A 65 6.70 5.03 11.42
C GLY A 65 7.40 6.32 11.01
N LEU A 66 7.50 6.56 9.72
CA LEU A 66 8.13 7.79 9.22
C LEU A 66 7.37 9.03 9.69
N LEU A 67 6.05 9.00 9.57
CA LEU A 67 5.23 10.15 9.95
C LEU A 67 5.24 10.36 11.46
N GLU A 68 5.25 9.29 12.23
CA GLU A 68 5.31 9.38 13.68
C GLU A 68 6.67 9.91 14.16
N ALA A 69 7.74 9.48 13.51
CA ALA A 69 9.07 9.98 13.84
C ALA A 69 9.16 11.49 13.57
N GLY A 70 8.55 11.95 12.49
CA GLY A 70 8.50 13.36 12.18
C GLY A 70 7.76 14.14 13.25
N ASN A 71 6.65 13.59 13.75
CA ASN A 71 5.89 14.23 14.82
C ASN A 71 6.68 14.28 16.12
N ASP A 72 7.39 13.21 16.43
CA ASP A 72 8.17 13.16 17.66
C ASP A 72 9.28 14.17 17.69
N ASN A 73 9.81 14.51 16.54
CA ASN A 73 10.86 15.50 16.42
C ASN A 73 10.35 16.93 16.50
N ALA A 74 9.07 17.10 16.35
CA ALA A 74 8.49 18.43 16.45
C ALA A 74 8.35 18.85 17.91
#